data_c1496a12643f65ae1912ebc32170c3c3
#
_entry.id   c1496a12643f65ae1912ebc32170c3c3
#
_cell.length_a   1.000
_cell.length_b   1.000
_cell.length_c   1.000
_cell.angle_alpha   90.00
_cell.angle_beta   90.00
_cell.angle_gamma   90.00
#
_symmetry.space_group_name_H-M   'P 1'
#
loop_
_entity.id
_entity.type
_entity.pdbx_description
1 polymer ?
#
loop_
_entity_poly.entity_id
_entity_poly.type
_entity_poly.pdbx_seq_one_letter_code
_entity_poly.pdbx_strand_id
1 'polypeptide(L)'
;LDKLITEVPRICSGEYILWTHVTSPCFDHNCYKQFILSFFKNKKRYDSAFSADLLKKFIINNKSEWISHDVSKKKWPRTQDLQGLFSVNSAAFIAKRSIYLKNNDRLGKKPLPIVTKKSSGFDIDTNEDLIFFKKNFYNSKLN
;
A
#
# COMPACT_ATOMS: atom_id res chain seq x y z
N LEU A 1 9.87 11.89 -6.79
CA LEU A 1 9.91 10.49 -6.37
C LEU A 1 10.75 9.64 -7.34
N ASP A 2 10.55 9.74 -8.64
CA ASP A 2 11.21 8.90 -9.67
C ASP A 2 12.73 8.91 -9.56
N LYS A 3 13.34 10.09 -9.38
CA LYS A 3 14.77 10.21 -9.15
C LYS A 3 15.26 9.40 -7.93
N LEU A 4 14.49 9.39 -6.84
CA LEU A 4 14.84 8.58 -5.66
C LEU A 4 14.72 7.08 -5.95
N ILE A 5 13.70 6.66 -6.68
CA ILE A 5 13.51 5.25 -7.05
C ILE A 5 14.68 4.74 -7.89
N THR A 6 15.28 5.58 -8.74
CA THR A 6 16.46 5.21 -9.54
C THR A 6 17.77 5.26 -8.76
N GLU A 7 17.92 6.15 -7.79
CA GLU A 7 19.19 6.33 -7.04
C GLU A 7 19.31 5.39 -5.84
N VAL A 8 18.22 5.17 -5.07
CA VAL A 8 18.25 4.32 -3.87
C VAL A 8 18.84 2.93 -4.11
N PRO A 9 18.48 2.19 -5.18
CA PRO A 9 19.06 0.87 -5.40
C PRO A 9 20.57 0.89 -5.73
N ARG A 10 21.13 2.04 -6.11
CA ARG A 10 22.57 2.18 -6.38
C ARG A 10 23.39 2.27 -5.10
N ILE A 11 22.83 2.87 -4.06
CA ILE A 11 23.50 3.05 -2.75
C ILE A 11 23.18 1.93 -1.76
N CYS A 12 22.13 1.12 -1.99
CA CYS A 12 21.80 -0.03 -1.16
C CYS A 12 22.64 -1.25 -1.54
N SER A 13 23.18 -1.98 -0.56
CA SER A 13 23.93 -3.23 -0.77
C SER A 13 23.10 -4.49 -0.58
N GLY A 14 21.92 -4.41 0.04
CA GLY A 14 21.06 -5.55 0.34
C GLY A 14 20.39 -6.15 -0.89
N GLU A 15 20.03 -7.45 -0.84
CA GLU A 15 19.30 -8.13 -1.90
C GLU A 15 17.87 -7.58 -2.05
N TYR A 16 17.24 -7.19 -0.94
CA TYR A 16 15.90 -6.61 -0.90
C TYR A 16 15.95 -5.19 -0.36
N ILE A 17 15.09 -4.34 -0.90
CA ILE A 17 14.86 -2.97 -0.42
C ILE A 17 13.47 -2.93 0.20
N LEU A 18 13.40 -2.57 1.48
CA LEU A 18 12.17 -2.17 2.15
C LEU A 18 12.09 -0.64 2.08
N TRP A 19 11.14 -0.15 1.31
CA TRP A 19 10.86 1.28 1.19
C TRP A 19 9.74 1.66 2.16
N THR A 20 9.98 2.64 3.01
CA THR A 20 9.03 3.13 4.02
C THR A 20 8.76 4.61 3.82
N HIS A 21 7.60 5.09 4.26
CA HIS A 21 7.25 6.50 4.22
C HIS A 21 7.09 7.05 5.64
N VAL A 22 7.67 8.22 5.87
CA VAL A 22 7.59 8.93 7.16
C VAL A 22 6.19 9.50 7.42
N THR A 23 5.40 9.64 6.37
CA THR A 23 4.02 10.12 6.40
C THR A 23 3.01 9.09 6.90
N SER A 24 3.44 7.84 7.13
CA SER A 24 2.60 6.76 7.66
C SER A 24 2.94 6.44 9.13
N PRO A 25 2.68 7.35 10.09
CA PRO A 25 3.17 7.25 11.47
C PRO A 25 2.52 6.12 12.29
N CYS A 26 1.41 5.58 11.82
CA CYS A 26 0.71 4.46 12.46
C CYS A 26 1.20 3.09 11.99
N PHE A 27 2.10 3.03 11.01
CA PHE A 27 2.67 1.78 10.52
C PHE A 27 3.88 1.41 11.39
N ASP A 28 3.62 0.76 12.50
CA ASP A 28 4.60 0.44 13.54
C ASP A 28 5.47 -0.77 13.22
N HIS A 29 6.38 -1.11 14.14
CA HIS A 29 7.30 -2.24 14.01
C HIS A 29 6.59 -3.59 13.82
N ASN A 30 5.41 -3.80 14.43
CA ASN A 30 4.62 -5.02 14.24
C ASN A 30 4.03 -5.07 12.83
N CYS A 31 3.58 -3.93 12.31
CA CYS A 31 3.09 -3.81 10.93
C CYS A 31 4.21 -4.14 9.93
N TYR A 32 5.39 -3.56 10.09
CA TYR A 32 6.55 -3.89 9.25
C TYR A 32 6.94 -5.37 9.35
N LYS A 33 6.99 -5.93 10.55
CA LYS A 33 7.29 -7.36 10.76
C LYS A 33 6.30 -8.25 10.01
N GLN A 34 5.00 -8.01 10.17
CA GLN A 34 3.97 -8.79 9.47
C GLN A 34 4.02 -8.62 7.96
N PHE A 35 4.25 -7.41 7.48
CA PHE A 35 4.42 -7.10 6.06
C PHE A 35 5.59 -7.89 5.46
N ILE A 36 6.78 -7.83 6.07
CA ILE A 36 7.98 -8.55 5.62
C ILE A 36 7.74 -10.06 5.62
N LEU A 37 7.22 -10.63 6.72
CA LEU A 37 6.94 -12.06 6.83
C LEU A 37 5.93 -12.52 5.78
N SER A 38 4.88 -11.73 5.53
CA SER A 38 3.88 -12.03 4.50
C SER A 38 4.50 -12.07 3.11
N PHE A 39 5.35 -11.11 2.77
CA PHE A 39 6.06 -11.12 1.49
C PHE A 39 6.95 -12.35 1.35
N PHE A 40 7.83 -12.64 2.33
CA PHE A 40 8.76 -13.76 2.25
C PHE A 40 8.06 -15.12 2.19
N LYS A 41 6.91 -15.28 2.84
CA LYS A 41 6.07 -16.48 2.73
C LYS A 41 5.55 -16.68 1.30
N ASN A 42 5.32 -15.58 0.57
CA ASN A 42 4.70 -15.60 -0.77
C ASN A 42 5.70 -15.32 -1.93
N LYS A 43 6.99 -15.14 -1.66
CA LYS A 43 8.01 -14.71 -2.64
C LYS A 43 8.24 -15.66 -3.82
N LYS A 44 7.75 -16.92 -3.75
CA LYS A 44 7.76 -17.85 -4.88
C LYS A 44 6.73 -17.48 -5.95
N ARG A 45 5.63 -16.81 -5.55
CA ARG A 45 4.50 -16.45 -6.42
C ARG A 45 4.52 -14.98 -6.82
N TYR A 46 5.05 -14.12 -5.95
CA TYR A 46 5.09 -12.67 -6.11
C TYR A 46 6.53 -12.16 -6.07
N ASP A 47 6.82 -11.15 -6.87
CA ASP A 47 8.16 -10.59 -7.02
C ASP A 47 8.39 -9.31 -6.18
N SER A 48 7.33 -8.70 -5.72
CA SER A 48 7.31 -7.49 -4.90
C SER A 48 6.05 -7.46 -4.04
N ALA A 49 5.97 -6.56 -3.09
CA ALA A 49 4.75 -6.31 -2.33
C ALA A 49 4.59 -4.83 -1.98
N PHE A 50 3.36 -4.43 -1.70
CA PHE A 50 2.99 -3.10 -1.23
C PHE A 50 1.88 -3.19 -0.18
N SER A 51 1.88 -2.22 0.74
CA SER A 51 0.81 -2.06 1.70
C SER A 51 -0.43 -1.44 1.05
N ALA A 52 -1.60 -1.96 1.37
CA ALA A 52 -2.84 -1.56 0.71
C ALA A 52 -4.05 -1.53 1.65
N ASP A 53 -5.01 -0.70 1.30
CA ASP A 53 -6.37 -0.76 1.83
C ASP A 53 -7.27 -1.55 0.89
N LEU A 54 -8.09 -2.44 1.45
CA LEU A 54 -9.10 -3.14 0.68
C LEU A 54 -10.36 -2.30 0.58
N LEU A 55 -10.68 -1.85 -0.64
CA LEU A 55 -11.87 -1.06 -0.94
C LEU A 55 -13.00 -1.96 -1.45
N LYS A 56 -14.05 -2.12 -0.65
CA LYS A 56 -15.33 -2.73 -1.08
C LYS A 56 -16.39 -1.64 -1.18
N LYS A 57 -16.28 -0.80 -2.20
CA LYS A 57 -17.15 0.35 -2.45
C LYS A 57 -17.55 0.41 -3.93
N PHE A 58 -18.63 1.09 -4.22
CA PHE A 58 -18.98 1.45 -5.60
C PHE A 58 -18.02 2.54 -6.07
N ILE A 59 -17.27 2.25 -7.15
CA ILE A 59 -16.24 3.14 -7.69
C ILE A 59 -16.53 3.33 -9.19
N ILE A 60 -16.57 4.60 -9.59
CA ILE A 60 -16.71 5.04 -10.98
C ILE A 60 -15.49 5.88 -11.32
N ASN A 61 -14.90 5.70 -12.50
CA ASN A 61 -13.81 6.54 -12.99
C ASN A 61 -14.31 7.89 -13.54
N ASN A 62 -13.38 8.75 -13.96
CA ASN A 62 -13.70 10.06 -14.53
C ASN A 62 -14.40 10.02 -15.90
N LYS A 63 -14.52 8.83 -16.51
CA LYS A 63 -15.28 8.59 -17.75
C LYS A 63 -16.67 8.02 -17.47
N SER A 64 -17.13 8.02 -16.21
CA SER A 64 -18.40 7.43 -15.76
C SER A 64 -18.49 5.91 -15.94
N GLU A 65 -17.35 5.21 -16.00
CA GLU A 65 -17.30 3.76 -16.10
C GLU A 65 -17.14 3.12 -14.71
N TRP A 66 -17.90 2.08 -14.44
CA TRP A 66 -17.79 1.32 -13.20
C TRP A 66 -16.51 0.50 -13.17
N ILE A 67 -15.71 0.68 -12.10
CA ILE A 67 -14.48 -0.09 -11.87
C ILE A 67 -14.71 -1.19 -10.84
N SER A 68 -15.62 -0.98 -9.89
CA SER A 68 -15.83 -1.87 -8.76
C SER A 68 -16.50 -3.19 -9.11
N HIS A 69 -17.23 -3.27 -10.21
CA HIS A 69 -17.97 -4.47 -10.60
C HIS A 69 -18.48 -4.37 -12.05
N ASP A 70 -18.89 -5.51 -12.58
CA ASP A 70 -19.54 -5.61 -13.89
C ASP A 70 -21.05 -5.34 -13.77
N VAL A 71 -21.48 -4.18 -14.21
CA VAL A 71 -22.89 -3.75 -14.16
C VAL A 71 -23.82 -4.55 -15.09
N SER A 72 -23.27 -5.23 -16.12
CA SER A 72 -24.05 -6.10 -17.00
C SER A 72 -24.56 -7.33 -16.26
N LYS A 73 -23.83 -7.80 -15.27
CA LYS A 73 -24.22 -8.93 -14.42
C LYS A 73 -25.16 -8.51 -13.30
N LYS A 74 -24.88 -7.42 -12.63
CA LYS A 74 -25.72 -6.89 -11.55
C LYS A 74 -25.45 -5.41 -11.34
N LYS A 75 -26.46 -4.57 -11.53
CA LYS A 75 -26.33 -3.12 -11.46
C LYS A 75 -25.99 -2.64 -10.03
N TRP A 76 -26.63 -3.20 -9.01
CA TRP A 76 -26.46 -2.84 -7.59
C TRP A 76 -26.29 -4.10 -6.74
N PRO A 77 -25.10 -4.73 -6.72
CA PRO A 77 -24.80 -5.82 -5.79
C PRO A 77 -24.71 -5.28 -4.35
N ARG A 78 -24.74 -6.17 -3.36
CA ARG A 78 -24.41 -5.76 -1.99
C ARG A 78 -22.92 -5.44 -1.93
N THR A 79 -22.50 -4.45 -1.12
CA THR A 79 -21.10 -4.03 -1.02
C THR A 79 -20.17 -5.16 -0.57
N GLN A 80 -20.65 -6.08 0.27
CA GLN A 80 -19.89 -7.27 0.68
C GLN A 80 -19.59 -8.25 -0.46
N ASP A 81 -20.41 -8.26 -1.50
CA ASP A 81 -20.28 -9.14 -2.68
C ASP A 81 -19.34 -8.53 -3.73
N LEU A 82 -18.94 -7.27 -3.58
CA LEU A 82 -17.97 -6.63 -4.47
C LEU A 82 -16.61 -7.31 -4.39
N GLN A 83 -15.97 -7.45 -5.55
CA GLN A 83 -14.62 -8.01 -5.68
C GLN A 83 -13.63 -7.03 -5.08
N GLY A 84 -13.50 -6.42 -4.18
CA GLY A 84 -12.57 -5.46 -3.60
C GLY A 84 -11.45 -4.99 -4.55
N LEU A 85 -11.18 -3.71 -4.50
CA LEU A 85 -10.04 -3.07 -5.15
C LEU A 85 -8.99 -2.76 -4.08
N PHE A 86 -7.71 -2.72 -4.48
CA PHE A 86 -6.62 -2.37 -3.58
C PHE A 86 -6.20 -0.92 -3.84
N SER A 87 -6.32 -0.08 -2.81
CA SER A 87 -5.72 1.25 -2.81
C SER A 87 -4.34 1.16 -2.18
N VAL A 88 -3.32 1.62 -2.88
CA VAL A 88 -1.95 1.72 -2.33
C VAL A 88 -1.94 2.81 -1.26
N ASN A 89 -1.63 2.45 -0.01
CA ASN A 89 -1.57 3.41 1.10
C ASN A 89 -0.14 3.89 1.41
N SER A 90 0.81 3.49 0.59
CA SER A 90 2.21 3.93 0.61
C SER A 90 3.03 3.64 1.88
N ALA A 91 2.48 3.02 2.91
CA ALA A 91 3.20 2.80 4.16
C ALA A 91 4.45 1.92 4.00
N ALA A 92 4.40 0.90 3.13
CA ALA A 92 5.54 0.02 2.87
C ALA A 92 5.51 -0.58 1.46
N PHE A 93 6.72 -0.70 0.87
CA PHE A 93 6.97 -1.47 -0.34
C PHE A 93 8.18 -2.37 -0.10
N ILE A 94 8.18 -3.57 -0.68
CA ILE A 94 9.34 -4.45 -0.66
C ILE A 94 9.52 -5.13 -2.03
N ALA A 95 10.74 -5.08 -2.54
CA ALA A 95 11.12 -5.78 -3.75
C ALA A 95 12.62 -6.12 -3.74
N LYS A 96 13.04 -7.03 -4.62
CA LYS A 96 14.46 -7.24 -4.88
C LYS A 96 15.07 -5.95 -5.45
N ARG A 97 16.30 -5.64 -5.02
CA ARG A 97 17.10 -4.53 -5.58
C ARG A 97 17.18 -4.58 -7.10
N SER A 98 17.28 -5.78 -7.68
CA SER A 98 17.31 -5.98 -9.14
C SER A 98 16.03 -5.52 -9.86
N ILE A 99 14.89 -5.53 -9.20
CA ILE A 99 13.61 -5.03 -9.76
C ILE A 99 13.68 -3.51 -9.91
N TYR A 100 14.14 -2.80 -8.87
CA TYR A 100 14.36 -1.36 -8.94
C TYR A 100 15.28 -0.96 -10.10
N LEU A 101 16.42 -1.66 -10.22
CA LEU A 101 17.41 -1.36 -11.27
C LEU A 101 16.89 -1.65 -12.69
N LYS A 102 16.05 -2.69 -12.83
CA LYS A 102 15.54 -3.11 -14.14
C LYS A 102 14.31 -2.32 -14.58
N ASN A 103 13.41 -2.03 -13.65
CA ASN A 103 12.09 -1.47 -13.97
C ASN A 103 12.02 0.04 -13.69
N ASN A 104 13.01 0.60 -12.99
CA ASN A 104 12.93 1.96 -12.41
C ASN A 104 11.65 2.14 -11.57
N ASP A 105 11.27 1.09 -10.80
CA ASP A 105 10.04 1.07 -10.02
C ASP A 105 10.25 0.25 -8.73
N ARG A 106 9.45 0.54 -7.72
CA ARG A 106 9.35 -0.17 -6.45
C ARG A 106 8.56 -1.47 -6.56
N LEU A 107 7.85 -1.67 -7.66
CA LEU A 107 7.01 -2.83 -7.93
C LEU A 107 7.52 -3.60 -9.14
N GLY A 108 7.39 -4.91 -9.06
CA GLY A 108 7.65 -5.83 -10.15
C GLY A 108 6.41 -6.07 -11.01
N LYS A 109 6.44 -7.17 -11.78
CA LYS A 109 5.33 -7.57 -12.64
C LYS A 109 4.20 -8.28 -11.91
N LYS A 110 4.48 -8.84 -10.73
CA LYS A 110 3.52 -9.61 -9.91
C LYS A 110 3.56 -9.11 -8.46
N PRO A 111 3.10 -7.89 -8.18
CA PRO A 111 3.11 -7.36 -6.83
C PRO A 111 2.04 -8.02 -5.97
N LEU A 112 2.37 -8.31 -4.70
CA LEU A 112 1.46 -8.79 -3.68
C LEU A 112 0.85 -7.60 -2.94
N PRO A 113 -0.46 -7.35 -3.03
CA PRO A 113 -1.12 -6.42 -2.13
C PRO A 113 -1.22 -7.04 -0.73
N ILE A 114 -0.66 -6.40 0.27
CA ILE A 114 -0.77 -6.80 1.67
C ILE A 114 -1.71 -5.84 2.37
N VAL A 115 -2.92 -6.34 2.67
CA VAL A 115 -3.95 -5.52 3.30
C VAL A 115 -3.57 -5.21 4.74
N THR A 116 -3.60 -3.93 5.07
CA THR A 116 -3.31 -3.40 6.41
C THR A 116 -4.60 -3.07 7.15
N LYS A 117 -4.52 -2.91 8.47
CA LYS A 117 -5.62 -2.31 9.22
C LYS A 117 -5.74 -0.85 8.79
N LYS A 118 -6.96 -0.36 8.61
CA LYS A 118 -7.25 1.01 8.16
C LYS A 118 -6.51 2.09 8.97
N SER A 119 -6.42 1.89 10.30
CA SER A 119 -5.68 2.82 11.17
C SER A 119 -4.16 2.79 10.95
N SER A 120 -3.59 1.63 10.57
CA SER A 120 -2.14 1.48 10.36
C SER A 120 -1.70 2.04 9.01
N GLY A 121 -2.56 1.97 7.99
CA GLY A 121 -2.28 2.51 6.66
C GLY A 121 -2.60 4.00 6.51
N PHE A 122 -2.88 4.71 7.62
CA PHE A 122 -3.18 6.14 7.56
C PHE A 122 -1.96 6.93 7.12
N ASP A 123 -2.10 7.71 6.06
CA ASP A 123 -1.06 8.57 5.49
C ASP A 123 -1.38 10.05 5.73
N ILE A 124 -0.37 10.85 6.01
CA ILE A 124 -0.48 12.30 6.26
C ILE A 124 0.03 13.02 5.02
N ASP A 125 -0.87 13.34 4.12
CA ASP A 125 -0.57 14.08 2.89
C ASP A 125 -0.90 15.58 3.00
N THR A 126 -1.84 15.95 3.88
CA THR A 126 -2.36 17.30 4.04
C THR A 126 -2.32 17.79 5.48
N ASN A 127 -2.47 19.11 5.68
CA ASN A 127 -2.63 19.66 7.02
C ASN A 127 -3.89 19.13 7.73
N GLU A 128 -4.94 18.83 6.99
CA GLU A 128 -6.17 18.25 7.56
C GLU A 128 -5.92 16.86 8.11
N ASP A 129 -5.13 16.02 7.38
CA ASP A 129 -4.71 14.71 7.85
C ASP A 129 -3.87 14.82 9.13
N LEU A 130 -2.97 15.81 9.21
CA LEU A 130 -2.14 16.04 10.38
C LEU A 130 -3.00 16.43 11.60
N ILE A 131 -4.00 17.29 11.41
CA ILE A 131 -4.95 17.67 12.46
C ILE A 131 -5.75 16.45 12.92
N PHE A 132 -6.26 15.68 11.96
CA PHE A 132 -6.99 14.44 12.24
C PHE A 132 -6.12 13.43 13.00
N PHE A 133 -4.87 13.24 12.57
CA PHE A 133 -3.90 12.36 13.24
C PHE A 133 -3.66 12.80 14.69
N LYS A 134 -3.34 14.06 14.91
CA LYS A 134 -3.11 14.61 16.27
C LYS A 134 -4.32 14.35 17.18
N LYS A 135 -5.53 14.59 16.69
CA LYS A 135 -6.76 14.43 17.47
C LYS A 135 -7.04 12.96 17.83
N ASN A 136 -6.81 12.02 16.92
CA ASN A 136 -7.31 10.65 17.04
C ASN A 136 -6.24 9.63 17.46
N PHE A 137 -4.97 9.90 17.19
CA PHE A 137 -3.89 8.93 17.41
C PHE A 137 -2.80 9.44 18.36
N TYR A 138 -2.45 10.72 18.32
CA TYR A 138 -1.38 11.26 19.14
C TYR A 138 -1.80 11.44 20.60
N ASN A 139 -2.96 12.03 20.83
CA ASN A 139 -3.47 12.28 22.19
C ASN A 139 -3.92 10.99 22.91
N SER A 140 -4.23 9.92 22.19
CA SER A 140 -4.61 8.62 22.81
C SER A 140 -3.41 7.82 23.34
N LYS A 141 -2.16 8.21 23.03
CA LYS A 141 -0.94 7.58 23.56
C LYS A 141 -0.38 8.31 24.81
N LEU A 142 -0.96 9.44 25.19
CA LEU A 142 -0.54 10.25 26.35
C LEU A 142 -1.43 10.06 27.58
N ASN A 143 -2.48 9.24 27.47
CA ASN A 143 -3.33 8.75 28.56
C ASN A 143 -3.12 7.23 28.73
#